data_3b3d5dec286ed7f88662c260dbf1da68
#
_entry.id   3b3d5dec286ed7f88662c260dbf1da68
#
_cell.length_a   1.000
_cell.length_b   1.000
_cell.length_c   1.000
_cell.angle_alpha   90.00
_cell.angle_beta   90.00
_cell.angle_gamma   90.00
#
_symmetry.space_group_name_H-M   'P 1'
#
loop_
_entity.id
_entity.type
_entity.pdbx_description
1 polymer ?
#
loop_
_entity_poly.entity_id
_entity_poly.type
_entity_poly.pdbx_seq_one_letter_code
_entity_poly.pdbx_strand_id
1 'polypeptide(L)'
;EYYILHVRLQNKTLPVVVNSLLDAEQKEIYDITLELKGNKPYLWDDIYTGGGGSYDPGSDYTVPGEALSNPAFAAFITEAEKYLGWPYVWGGSSPSTSFDCSGFVFWVYTASGVHNLPRTTATGIFNQCAYVSPADARPGDLIFFTKAYDCDGPVSHVGIYVGDGMMIHAGDPIKYASINTNYWQEHFYAFGRLN
;
A
#
# COMPACT_ATOMS: atom_id res chain seq x y z
N GLU A 1 20.32 -37.88 40.63
CA GLU A 1 20.15 -37.63 39.17
C GLU A 1 20.45 -36.16 38.90
N TYR A 2 21.37 -35.90 37.97
CA TYR A 2 21.70 -34.54 37.57
C TYR A 2 21.12 -34.32 36.18
N TYR A 3 20.32 -33.25 36.00
CA TYR A 3 19.81 -32.83 34.69
C TYR A 3 20.74 -31.76 34.12
N ILE A 4 21.27 -31.98 32.93
CA ILE A 4 22.08 -31.02 32.21
C ILE A 4 21.13 -30.31 31.25
N LEU A 5 20.84 -29.00 31.49
CA LEU A 5 20.09 -28.16 30.59
C LEU A 5 21.02 -27.63 29.50
N HIS A 6 20.85 -28.12 28.29
CA HIS A 6 21.53 -27.57 27.11
C HIS A 6 20.72 -26.37 26.56
N VAL A 7 21.17 -25.17 26.83
CA VAL A 7 20.59 -23.95 26.24
C VAL A 7 21.37 -23.63 24.96
N ARG A 8 20.69 -23.68 23.82
CA ARG A 8 21.23 -23.24 22.53
C ARG A 8 20.60 -21.91 22.14
N LEU A 9 21.36 -20.84 22.19
CA LEU A 9 20.96 -19.55 21.65
C LEU A 9 21.15 -19.59 20.12
N GLN A 10 20.07 -19.36 19.40
CA GLN A 10 20.11 -19.16 17.94
C GLN A 10 19.82 -17.70 17.66
N ASN A 11 20.75 -17.02 17.02
CA ASN A 11 20.50 -15.68 16.51
C ASN A 11 19.73 -15.82 15.19
N LYS A 12 18.43 -15.52 15.21
CA LYS A 12 17.57 -15.54 14.03
C LYS A 12 17.20 -14.10 13.69
N THR A 13 17.15 -13.81 12.40
CA THR A 13 16.62 -12.52 11.94
C THR A 13 15.14 -12.41 12.23
N LEU A 14 14.63 -11.18 12.38
CA LEU A 14 13.22 -10.94 12.67
C LEU A 14 12.29 -11.60 11.63
N PRO A 15 12.54 -11.52 10.32
CA PRO A 15 11.72 -12.22 9.33
C PRO A 15 11.67 -13.74 9.54
N VAL A 16 12.79 -14.36 9.91
CA VAL A 16 12.82 -15.81 10.19
C VAL A 16 11.99 -16.15 11.42
N VAL A 17 12.02 -15.30 12.45
CA VAL A 17 11.21 -15.48 13.67
C VAL A 17 9.73 -15.33 13.36
N VAL A 18 9.36 -14.25 12.67
CA VAL A 18 7.98 -13.98 12.21
C VAL A 18 7.44 -15.14 11.38
N ASN A 19 8.20 -15.60 10.39
CA ASN A 19 7.79 -16.73 9.56
C ASN A 19 7.66 -18.06 10.31
N SER A 20 8.29 -18.21 11.45
CA SER A 20 8.24 -19.44 12.25
C SER A 20 7.19 -19.44 13.37
N LEU A 21 6.73 -18.25 13.80
CA LEU A 21 5.86 -18.12 14.98
C LEU A 21 4.46 -17.61 14.64
N LEU A 22 4.30 -16.86 13.55
CA LEU A 22 3.02 -16.30 13.16
C LEU A 22 2.27 -17.22 12.21
N ASP A 23 0.96 -17.33 12.39
CA ASP A 23 0.06 -17.94 11.40
C ASP A 23 -0.13 -17.05 10.17
N ALA A 24 -0.91 -17.50 9.19
CA ALA A 24 -1.07 -16.79 7.93
C ALA A 24 -1.74 -15.40 8.10
N GLU A 25 -2.74 -15.31 8.97
CA GLU A 25 -3.46 -14.07 9.26
C GLU A 25 -2.56 -13.07 10.01
N GLN A 26 -1.84 -13.54 11.01
CA GLN A 26 -0.90 -12.73 11.77
C GLN A 26 0.26 -12.22 10.91
N LYS A 27 0.73 -13.02 9.96
CA LYS A 27 1.75 -12.60 8.98
C LYS A 27 1.23 -11.49 8.07
N GLU A 28 0.02 -11.65 7.57
CA GLU A 28 -0.63 -10.63 6.74
C GLU A 28 -0.74 -9.29 7.49
N ILE A 29 -1.22 -9.32 8.75
CA ILE A 29 -1.30 -8.13 9.60
C ILE A 29 0.08 -7.52 9.85
N TYR A 30 1.09 -8.36 10.10
CA TYR A 30 2.46 -7.91 10.31
C TYR A 30 3.01 -7.20 9.07
N ASP A 31 2.89 -7.81 7.90
CA ASP A 31 3.41 -7.26 6.63
C ASP A 31 2.73 -5.93 6.28
N ILE A 32 1.40 -5.87 6.38
CA ILE A 32 0.65 -4.64 6.12
C ILE A 32 0.96 -3.56 7.16
N THR A 33 1.15 -3.93 8.44
CA THR A 33 1.54 -2.97 9.48
C THR A 33 2.92 -2.37 9.20
N LEU A 34 3.88 -3.17 8.74
CA LEU A 34 5.19 -2.68 8.31
C LEU A 34 5.05 -1.68 7.16
N GLU A 35 4.27 -2.01 6.15
CA GLU A 35 4.03 -1.17 4.99
C GLU A 35 3.43 0.20 5.37
N LEU A 36 2.40 0.19 6.22
CA LEU A 36 1.67 1.41 6.58
C LEU A 36 2.41 2.32 7.55
N LYS A 37 3.28 1.76 8.39
CA LYS A 37 4.04 2.52 9.39
C LYS A 37 5.42 2.97 8.89
N GLY A 38 5.76 2.70 7.62
CA GLY A 38 7.05 3.08 7.04
C GLY A 38 8.24 2.36 7.69
N ASN A 39 8.01 1.23 8.34
CA ASN A 39 9.09 0.32 8.70
C ASN A 39 9.62 -0.30 7.42
N LYS A 40 10.91 -0.16 7.15
CA LYS A 40 11.56 -0.52 5.88
C LYS A 40 12.03 -1.97 5.90
N PRO A 41 11.20 -2.97 5.50
CA PRO A 41 11.59 -4.39 5.54
C PRO A 41 12.85 -4.66 4.73
N TYR A 42 13.03 -3.98 3.59
CA TYR A 42 14.19 -4.13 2.72
C TYR A 42 15.51 -3.71 3.38
N LEU A 43 15.50 -2.80 4.37
CA LEU A 43 16.71 -2.46 5.12
C LEU A 43 17.16 -3.60 6.04
N TRP A 44 16.23 -4.48 6.41
CA TRP A 44 16.55 -5.63 7.24
C TRP A 44 17.06 -6.80 6.39
N ASP A 45 16.56 -6.96 5.17
CA ASP A 45 17.03 -7.99 4.25
C ASP A 45 18.49 -7.77 3.86
N ASP A 46 18.89 -6.54 3.53
CA ASP A 46 20.29 -6.21 3.21
C ASP A 46 21.24 -6.36 4.40
N ILE A 47 20.75 -6.08 5.62
CA ILE A 47 21.59 -6.14 6.84
C ILE A 47 21.71 -7.56 7.39
N TYR A 48 20.65 -8.38 7.28
CA TYR A 48 20.58 -9.65 7.99
C TYR A 48 20.61 -10.89 7.11
N THR A 49 20.33 -10.81 5.83
CA THR A 49 20.28 -11.97 4.93
C THR A 49 21.46 -12.09 3.99
N GLY A 50 22.27 -11.04 3.82
CA GLY A 50 23.47 -11.06 2.99
C GLY A 50 23.24 -11.45 1.52
N GLY A 51 22.01 -11.44 1.05
CA GLY A 51 21.68 -11.83 -0.31
C GLY A 51 20.32 -11.32 -0.71
N GLY A 52 20.32 -10.49 -1.73
CA GLY A 52 19.14 -9.87 -2.29
C GLY A 52 17.96 -10.82 -2.49
N GLY A 53 17.04 -10.82 -1.55
CA GLY A 53 15.69 -11.25 -1.81
C GLY A 53 15.13 -10.28 -2.84
N SER A 54 14.84 -10.78 -4.02
CA SER A 54 14.12 -10.00 -5.04
C SER A 54 12.79 -9.60 -4.43
N TYR A 55 12.71 -8.35 -3.94
CA TYR A 55 11.43 -7.77 -3.57
C TYR A 55 10.63 -7.65 -4.86
N ASP A 56 9.54 -8.40 -4.93
CA ASP A 56 8.58 -8.32 -6.01
C ASP A 56 7.45 -7.35 -5.61
N PRO A 57 7.38 -6.14 -6.15
CA PRO A 57 6.38 -5.14 -5.81
C PRO A 57 4.97 -5.48 -6.37
N GLY A 58 4.55 -6.74 -6.33
CA GLY A 58 3.32 -7.21 -6.98
C GLY A 58 3.50 -7.39 -8.47
N SER A 59 4.68 -7.87 -8.88
CA SER A 59 5.18 -7.95 -10.26
C SER A 59 4.30 -8.74 -11.21
N ASP A 60 3.39 -9.56 -10.72
CA ASP A 60 2.55 -10.40 -11.56
C ASP A 60 1.20 -9.75 -11.92
N TYR A 61 0.87 -8.59 -11.31
CA TYR A 61 -0.38 -7.92 -11.67
C TYR A 61 -0.21 -7.04 -12.91
N THR A 62 -1.08 -7.26 -13.87
CA THR A 62 -1.19 -6.43 -15.07
C THR A 62 -2.57 -5.77 -15.08
N VAL A 63 -2.60 -4.46 -15.20
CA VAL A 63 -3.87 -3.71 -15.31
C VAL A 63 -4.66 -4.24 -16.50
N PRO A 64 -5.97 -4.53 -16.33
CA PRO A 64 -6.79 -5.05 -17.41
C PRO A 64 -6.76 -4.12 -18.64
N GLY A 65 -6.54 -4.70 -19.81
CA GLY A 65 -6.46 -3.93 -21.08
C GLY A 65 -7.74 -3.16 -21.39
N GLU A 66 -8.90 -3.65 -20.93
CA GLU A 66 -10.18 -2.96 -21.02
C GLU A 66 -10.16 -1.62 -20.23
N ALA A 67 -9.58 -1.62 -19.03
CA ALA A 67 -9.42 -0.40 -18.23
C ALA A 67 -8.54 0.63 -18.95
N LEU A 68 -7.48 0.19 -19.60
CA LEU A 68 -6.56 1.03 -20.38
C LEU A 68 -7.20 1.65 -21.64
N SER A 69 -8.36 1.18 -22.04
CA SER A 69 -9.14 1.81 -23.15
C SER A 69 -9.65 3.20 -22.80
N ASN A 70 -9.74 3.54 -21.50
CA ASN A 70 -10.03 4.89 -21.04
C ASN A 70 -8.73 5.73 -21.03
N PRO A 71 -8.56 6.75 -21.90
CA PRO A 71 -7.31 7.51 -22.01
C PRO A 71 -6.92 8.24 -20.71
N ALA A 72 -7.91 8.72 -19.95
CA ALA A 72 -7.66 9.40 -18.68
C ALA A 72 -7.08 8.41 -17.64
N PHE A 73 -7.67 7.22 -17.53
CA PHE A 73 -7.16 6.18 -16.64
C PHE A 73 -5.79 5.68 -17.12
N ALA A 74 -5.58 5.50 -18.42
CA ALA A 74 -4.29 5.08 -18.97
C ALA A 74 -3.17 6.06 -18.64
N ALA A 75 -3.40 7.38 -18.79
CA ALA A 75 -2.44 8.40 -18.39
C ALA A 75 -2.17 8.40 -16.88
N PHE A 76 -3.22 8.23 -16.09
CA PHE A 76 -3.18 8.20 -14.64
C PHE A 76 -2.37 7.01 -14.10
N ILE A 77 -2.66 5.80 -14.59
CA ILE A 77 -1.95 4.59 -14.12
C ILE A 77 -0.50 4.57 -14.62
N THR A 78 -0.24 5.03 -15.85
CA THR A 78 1.13 5.18 -16.36
C THR A 78 1.97 6.11 -15.49
N GLU A 79 1.38 7.16 -14.94
CA GLU A 79 2.08 8.02 -13.96
C GLU A 79 2.34 7.29 -12.66
N ALA A 80 1.34 6.58 -12.12
CA ALA A 80 1.45 5.85 -10.87
C ALA A 80 2.53 4.76 -10.90
N GLU A 81 2.60 4.01 -11.99
CA GLU A 81 3.55 2.90 -12.18
C GLU A 81 5.02 3.31 -12.20
N LYS A 82 5.33 4.58 -12.49
CA LYS A 82 6.72 5.09 -12.42
C LYS A 82 7.34 4.97 -11.03
N TYR A 83 6.52 4.87 -10.02
CA TYR A 83 6.92 4.89 -8.62
C TYR A 83 6.82 3.52 -7.93
N LEU A 84 6.48 2.45 -8.68
CA LEU A 84 6.50 1.09 -8.14
C LEU A 84 7.88 0.76 -7.56
N GLY A 85 7.88 0.16 -6.37
CA GLY A 85 9.09 -0.17 -5.64
C GLY A 85 9.70 1.01 -4.84
N TRP A 86 9.14 2.23 -4.93
CA TRP A 86 9.63 3.36 -4.15
C TRP A 86 9.21 3.26 -2.67
N PRO A 87 10.07 3.70 -1.74
CA PRO A 87 9.77 3.59 -0.32
C PRO A 87 8.64 4.53 0.11
N TYR A 88 7.88 4.11 1.11
CA TYR A 88 6.95 4.99 1.81
C TYR A 88 7.71 6.05 2.62
N VAL A 89 7.32 7.31 2.50
CA VAL A 89 7.88 8.40 3.32
C VAL A 89 6.75 9.24 3.88
N TRP A 90 6.60 9.25 5.19
CA TRP A 90 5.57 10.04 5.87
C TRP A 90 5.67 11.53 5.52
N GLY A 91 4.57 12.11 5.06
CA GLY A 91 4.51 13.49 4.57
C GLY A 91 5.08 13.71 3.17
N GLY A 92 5.69 12.69 2.56
CA GLY A 92 6.21 12.74 1.21
C GLY A 92 5.11 12.93 0.18
N SER A 93 5.37 13.72 -0.88
CA SER A 93 4.36 14.07 -1.88
C SER A 93 4.92 14.43 -3.26
N SER A 94 6.16 14.07 -3.53
CA SER A 94 6.82 14.35 -4.80
C SER A 94 7.96 13.35 -5.06
N PRO A 95 8.45 13.21 -6.31
CA PRO A 95 9.60 12.35 -6.59
C PRO A 95 10.86 12.69 -5.79
N SER A 96 11.03 13.94 -5.35
CA SER A 96 12.19 14.32 -4.53
C SER A 96 12.11 13.87 -3.08
N THR A 97 10.91 13.55 -2.58
CA THR A 97 10.66 13.16 -1.19
C THR A 97 10.19 11.72 -1.04
N SER A 98 9.87 11.04 -2.16
CA SER A 98 8.97 9.89 -2.16
C SER A 98 7.57 10.26 -1.64
N PHE A 99 6.77 9.30 -1.20
CA PHE A 99 5.34 9.53 -1.01
C PHE A 99 4.81 8.86 0.27
N ASP A 100 3.84 9.53 0.93
CA ASP A 100 2.85 8.87 1.76
C ASP A 100 1.62 8.50 0.91
N CYS A 101 0.61 7.85 1.51
CA CYS A 101 -0.58 7.38 0.77
C CYS A 101 -1.33 8.54 0.08
N SER A 102 -1.57 9.62 0.79
CA SER A 102 -2.28 10.80 0.28
C SER A 102 -1.41 11.64 -0.66
N GLY A 103 -0.10 11.68 -0.42
CA GLY A 103 0.87 12.34 -1.27
C GLY A 103 1.04 11.65 -2.62
N PHE A 104 1.00 10.32 -2.63
CA PHE A 104 1.02 9.54 -3.85
C PHE A 104 -0.20 9.83 -4.73
N VAL A 105 -1.40 9.75 -4.15
CA VAL A 105 -2.64 10.06 -4.87
C VAL A 105 -2.63 11.51 -5.38
N PHE A 106 -2.26 12.47 -4.52
CA PHE A 106 -2.11 13.87 -4.91
C PHE A 106 -1.20 14.05 -6.12
N TRP A 107 -0.01 13.45 -6.07
CA TRP A 107 0.97 13.57 -7.14
C TRP A 107 0.48 12.96 -8.45
N VAL A 108 -0.02 11.72 -8.39
CA VAL A 108 -0.46 10.99 -9.58
C VAL A 108 -1.58 11.74 -10.32
N TYR A 109 -2.57 12.25 -9.59
CA TYR A 109 -3.64 13.04 -10.19
C TYR A 109 -3.12 14.32 -10.83
N THR A 110 -2.26 15.05 -10.14
CA THR A 110 -1.74 16.34 -10.62
C THR A 110 -0.77 16.16 -11.78
N ALA A 111 0.17 15.21 -11.68
CA ALA A 111 1.20 14.99 -12.70
C ALA A 111 0.63 14.36 -14.00
N SER A 112 -0.40 13.51 -13.89
CA SER A 112 -1.10 12.97 -15.04
C SER A 112 -2.01 13.99 -15.73
N GLY A 113 -2.31 15.12 -15.09
CA GLY A 113 -3.22 16.13 -15.58
C GLY A 113 -4.71 15.75 -15.55
N VAL A 114 -5.02 14.62 -14.89
CA VAL A 114 -6.41 14.12 -14.82
C VAL A 114 -7.26 14.97 -13.86
N HIS A 115 -6.67 15.42 -12.76
CA HIS A 115 -7.33 16.29 -11.79
C HIS A 115 -6.31 17.11 -11.01
N ASN A 116 -6.61 18.38 -10.77
CA ASN A 116 -5.76 19.23 -9.93
C ASN A 116 -6.17 19.08 -8.45
N LEU A 117 -5.63 18.04 -7.80
CA LEU A 117 -5.93 17.74 -6.41
C LEU A 117 -5.02 18.56 -5.49
N PRO A 118 -5.54 19.31 -4.50
CA PRO A 118 -4.69 19.99 -3.51
C PRO A 118 -4.04 18.96 -2.56
N ARG A 119 -2.80 19.20 -2.13
CA ARG A 119 -2.14 18.36 -1.13
C ARG A 119 -2.89 18.42 0.19
N THR A 120 -3.37 17.28 0.65
CA THR A 120 -4.13 17.13 1.90
C THR A 120 -3.97 15.72 2.46
N THR A 121 -4.64 15.39 3.56
CA THR A 121 -4.68 14.06 4.17
C THR A 121 -5.61 13.11 3.40
N ALA A 122 -5.57 11.82 3.71
CA ALA A 122 -6.50 10.84 3.14
C ALA A 122 -7.97 11.21 3.43
N THR A 123 -8.29 11.66 4.65
CA THR A 123 -9.60 12.21 4.99
C THR A 123 -9.95 13.45 4.15
N GLY A 124 -8.98 14.35 3.93
CA GLY A 124 -9.18 15.54 3.11
C GLY A 124 -9.42 15.23 1.63
N ILE A 125 -8.83 14.17 1.10
CA ILE A 125 -9.12 13.66 -0.26
C ILE A 125 -10.54 13.06 -0.27
N PHE A 126 -10.87 12.21 0.70
CA PHE A 126 -12.19 11.59 0.79
C PHE A 126 -13.33 12.63 0.78
N ASN A 127 -13.17 13.72 1.50
CA ASN A 127 -14.15 14.80 1.57
C ASN A 127 -14.37 15.55 0.24
N GLN A 128 -13.49 15.35 -0.74
CA GLN A 128 -13.61 15.93 -2.10
C GLN A 128 -14.21 14.94 -3.10
N CYS A 129 -14.41 13.69 -2.70
CA CYS A 129 -14.95 12.64 -3.56
C CYS A 129 -16.46 12.54 -3.48
N ALA A 130 -17.09 12.23 -4.60
CA ALA A 130 -18.43 11.65 -4.59
C ALA A 130 -18.33 10.19 -4.14
N TYR A 131 -19.24 9.76 -3.26
CA TYR A 131 -19.33 8.36 -2.85
C TYR A 131 -19.62 7.45 -4.04
N VAL A 132 -18.94 6.31 -4.10
CA VAL A 132 -19.17 5.24 -5.09
C VAL A 132 -19.53 3.96 -4.36
N SER A 133 -20.62 3.31 -4.78
CA SER A 133 -20.95 1.99 -4.21
C SER A 133 -19.91 0.95 -4.63
N PRO A 134 -19.63 -0.09 -3.84
CA PRO A 134 -18.71 -1.15 -4.24
C PRO A 134 -19.08 -1.81 -5.59
N ALA A 135 -20.36 -1.87 -5.92
CA ALA A 135 -20.84 -2.44 -7.19
C ALA A 135 -20.56 -1.53 -8.41
N ASP A 136 -20.41 -0.22 -8.18
CA ASP A 136 -20.16 0.79 -9.23
C ASP A 136 -18.69 1.22 -9.29
N ALA A 137 -17.85 0.63 -8.45
CA ALA A 137 -16.42 0.94 -8.40
C ALA A 137 -15.73 0.49 -9.70
N ARG A 138 -14.92 1.38 -10.26
CA ARG A 138 -14.21 1.15 -11.53
C ARG A 138 -12.76 1.62 -11.44
N PRO A 139 -11.87 1.11 -12.30
CA PRO A 139 -10.49 1.59 -12.38
C PRO A 139 -10.39 3.10 -12.42
N GLY A 140 -9.55 3.67 -11.57
CA GLY A 140 -9.38 5.10 -11.36
C GLY A 140 -10.17 5.69 -10.19
N ASP A 141 -11.11 4.96 -9.60
CA ASP A 141 -11.71 5.36 -8.33
C ASP A 141 -10.70 5.24 -7.19
N LEU A 142 -10.89 6.03 -6.14
CA LEU A 142 -10.11 5.92 -4.92
C LEU A 142 -10.78 4.93 -3.96
N ILE A 143 -9.96 4.16 -3.28
CA ILE A 143 -10.40 3.29 -2.20
C ILE A 143 -9.81 3.79 -0.89
N PHE A 144 -10.65 3.86 0.13
CA PHE A 144 -10.35 4.44 1.43
C PHE A 144 -10.48 3.42 2.55
N PHE A 145 -9.55 3.49 3.51
CA PHE A 145 -9.50 2.59 4.65
C PHE A 145 -9.42 3.36 5.96
N THR A 146 -10.00 2.77 7.01
CA THR A 146 -10.01 3.28 8.38
C THR A 146 -9.08 2.48 9.27
N LYS A 147 -8.65 3.06 10.40
CA LYS A 147 -7.89 2.38 11.46
C LYS A 147 -6.58 1.71 11.03
N ALA A 148 -6.02 2.06 9.87
CA ALA A 148 -4.71 1.60 9.48
C ALA A 148 -3.60 2.18 10.40
N TYR A 149 -3.82 3.37 10.93
CA TYR A 149 -3.06 4.02 12.00
C TYR A 149 -3.94 5.08 12.69
N ASP A 150 -3.49 5.56 13.86
CA ASP A 150 -4.19 6.62 14.58
C ASP A 150 -4.02 7.96 13.85
N CYS A 151 -5.14 8.58 13.47
CA CYS A 151 -5.15 9.87 12.79
C CYS A 151 -6.43 10.65 13.13
N ASP A 152 -6.36 11.96 12.89
CA ASP A 152 -7.54 12.82 12.97
C ASP A 152 -8.44 12.59 11.75
N GLY A 153 -9.61 11.98 11.97
CA GLY A 153 -10.60 11.74 10.94
C GLY A 153 -10.92 10.27 10.67
N PRO A 154 -11.94 9.99 9.85
CA PRO A 154 -12.43 8.63 9.65
C PRO A 154 -11.54 7.79 8.72
N VAL A 155 -10.72 8.42 7.88
CA VAL A 155 -9.89 7.75 6.87
C VAL A 155 -8.43 7.88 7.22
N SER A 156 -7.76 6.74 7.36
CA SER A 156 -6.33 6.67 7.67
C SER A 156 -5.45 6.29 6.46
N HIS A 157 -6.02 5.67 5.43
CA HIS A 157 -5.25 5.26 4.25
C HIS A 157 -6.08 5.40 2.97
N VAL A 158 -5.39 5.61 1.84
CA VAL A 158 -6.00 5.73 0.52
C VAL A 158 -5.14 5.03 -0.52
N GLY A 159 -5.81 4.31 -1.43
CA GLY A 159 -5.23 3.71 -2.62
C GLY A 159 -6.01 4.08 -3.88
N ILE A 160 -5.49 3.70 -5.03
CA ILE A 160 -6.13 3.85 -6.33
C ILE A 160 -6.64 2.48 -6.75
N TYR A 161 -7.95 2.33 -6.91
CA TYR A 161 -8.54 1.10 -7.40
C TYR A 161 -8.22 0.90 -8.89
N VAL A 162 -7.76 -0.29 -9.24
CA VAL A 162 -7.33 -0.61 -10.62
C VAL A 162 -8.17 -1.71 -11.28
N GLY A 163 -9.23 -2.16 -10.61
CA GLY A 163 -10.09 -3.25 -11.08
C GLY A 163 -9.73 -4.60 -10.44
N ASP A 164 -10.56 -5.61 -10.65
CA ASP A 164 -10.35 -7.01 -10.26
C ASP A 164 -9.99 -7.23 -8.77
N GLY A 165 -10.50 -6.35 -7.88
CA GLY A 165 -10.17 -6.43 -6.47
C GLY A 165 -8.73 -6.03 -6.15
N MET A 166 -8.11 -5.20 -6.99
CA MET A 166 -6.74 -4.73 -6.83
C MET A 166 -6.69 -3.21 -6.68
N MET A 167 -5.69 -2.74 -5.96
CA MET A 167 -5.33 -1.32 -5.86
C MET A 167 -3.84 -1.13 -6.08
N ILE A 168 -3.42 0.06 -6.51
CA ILE A 168 -2.06 0.55 -6.35
C ILE A 168 -2.04 1.59 -5.23
N HIS A 169 -1.11 1.47 -4.31
CA HIS A 169 -1.03 2.36 -3.16
C HIS A 169 0.41 2.61 -2.70
N ALA A 170 0.61 3.70 -1.96
CA ALA A 170 1.85 3.86 -1.22
C ALA A 170 1.77 2.99 0.04
N GLY A 171 2.21 1.75 -0.10
CA GLY A 171 2.71 0.90 0.95
C GLY A 171 4.22 1.13 1.12
N ASP A 172 4.93 0.26 1.79
CA ASP A 172 6.39 0.27 1.81
C ASP A 172 6.93 -1.07 1.27
N PRO A 173 7.19 -1.08 -0.04
CA PRO A 173 7.17 0.02 -1.00
C PRO A 173 5.79 0.25 -1.66
N ILE A 174 5.75 1.25 -2.57
CA ILE A 174 4.61 1.47 -3.48
C ILE A 174 4.43 0.23 -4.33
N LYS A 175 3.22 -0.35 -4.33
CA LYS A 175 2.93 -1.61 -5.01
C LYS A 175 1.46 -1.78 -5.38
N TYR A 176 1.20 -2.80 -6.17
CA TYR A 176 -0.13 -3.37 -6.30
C TYR A 176 -0.45 -4.25 -5.09
N ALA A 177 -1.69 -4.20 -4.62
CA ALA A 177 -2.16 -5.03 -3.52
C ALA A 177 -3.60 -5.49 -3.73
N SER A 178 -3.91 -6.73 -3.34
CA SER A 178 -5.29 -7.21 -3.34
C SER A 178 -6.06 -6.59 -2.19
N ILE A 179 -7.24 -6.02 -2.49
CA ILE A 179 -8.15 -5.50 -1.48
C ILE A 179 -9.01 -6.61 -0.85
N ASN A 180 -8.93 -7.84 -1.35
CA ASN A 180 -9.73 -8.98 -0.90
C ASN A 180 -9.11 -9.76 0.26
N THR A 181 -8.04 -9.23 0.86
CA THR A 181 -7.46 -9.81 2.07
C THR A 181 -8.33 -9.49 3.29
N ASN A 182 -8.24 -10.30 4.35
CA ASN A 182 -8.99 -10.07 5.58
C ASN A 182 -8.72 -8.67 6.14
N TYR A 183 -7.45 -8.28 6.18
CA TYR A 183 -7.05 -6.97 6.69
C TYR A 183 -7.74 -5.82 5.92
N TRP A 184 -7.62 -5.79 4.61
CA TRP A 184 -8.19 -4.70 3.82
C TRP A 184 -9.73 -4.69 3.86
N GLN A 185 -10.37 -5.86 3.95
CA GLN A 185 -11.82 -5.96 4.10
C GLN A 185 -12.30 -5.44 5.46
N GLU A 186 -11.61 -5.74 6.54
CA GLU A 186 -11.95 -5.24 7.88
C GLU A 186 -11.73 -3.74 8.04
N HIS A 187 -10.79 -3.17 7.29
CA HIS A 187 -10.46 -1.76 7.32
C HIS A 187 -11.11 -0.95 6.20
N PHE A 188 -11.84 -1.60 5.32
CA PHE A 188 -12.53 -0.92 4.22
C PHE A 188 -13.50 0.16 4.76
N TYR A 189 -13.39 1.36 4.20
CA TYR A 189 -14.25 2.48 4.56
C TYR A 189 -15.21 2.85 3.43
N ALA A 190 -14.69 3.16 2.25
CA ALA A 190 -15.52 3.54 1.10
C ALA A 190 -14.72 3.54 -0.21
N PHE A 191 -15.43 3.51 -1.33
CA PHE A 191 -14.92 4.03 -2.60
C PHE A 191 -15.36 5.48 -2.81
N GLY A 192 -14.54 6.25 -3.53
CA GLY A 192 -14.85 7.62 -3.89
C GLY A 192 -14.28 8.01 -5.25
N ARG A 193 -14.94 8.95 -5.91
CA ARG A 193 -14.55 9.46 -7.23
C ARG A 193 -14.38 10.97 -7.17
N LEU A 194 -13.24 11.45 -7.64
CA LEU A 194 -13.05 12.87 -7.91
C LEU A 194 -13.77 13.24 -9.20
N ASN A 195 -14.52 14.36 -9.18
CA ASN A 195 -15.30 14.86 -10.32
C ASN A 195 -14.51 15.87 -11.13
#